data_c50b3298918a0d28e1a57511226b808e
#
_entry.id   c50b3298918a0d28e1a57511226b808e
#
_cell.length_a   1.000
_cell.length_b   1.000
_cell.length_c   1.000
_cell.angle_alpha   90.00
_cell.angle_beta   90.00
_cell.angle_gamma   90.00
#
_symmetry.space_group_name_H-M   'P 1'
#
loop_
_entity.id
_entity.type
_entity.pdbx_description
1 polymer ?
#
loop_
_entity_poly.entity_id
_entity_poly.type
_entity_poly.pdbx_seq_one_letter_code
_entity_poly.pdbx_strand_id
1 'polypeptide(L)'
;PSVKQQRQSAWQSDELRIMVCTTAFGMGIDKDNVRLVIHPIAPFSPESYYQEAGRAGRDGKQSYAVLLYTPQEDEEYLSKLIKSHYPPPETVVQIYNWLGDFFQVAVESGTGSYHELLPYDFIKRYHCPLFVLRASLKILCLSGYIEYKEDYHMASRLLFTINRHDLYTFFTEGEEKYDDLVELLLRSYEGIFTEYAFIDESMLRSKLGVLPDQLYQMLIQMRRWGVIDYVPGQRSDYVVYTQQRVPGREVRIPSYIYDHQLQGEIDRLTRMIDYIRCDDDCRVRILMDYFGEEAPLPCGYCDYCLSHKSDR
;
A
#
# COMPACT_ATOMS: atom_id res chain seq x y z
N PRO A 1 -8.46 -13.07 13.67
CA PRO A 1 -8.09 -13.00 12.26
C PRO A 1 -9.01 -12.04 11.52
N SER A 2 -8.46 -11.22 10.61
CA SER A 2 -9.27 -10.34 9.81
C SER A 2 -10.23 -11.14 8.91
N VAL A 3 -11.36 -10.57 8.51
CA VAL A 3 -12.32 -11.21 7.58
C VAL A 3 -11.61 -11.71 6.31
N LYS A 4 -10.58 -10.97 5.86
CA LYS A 4 -9.73 -11.34 4.72
C LYS A 4 -9.01 -12.68 4.97
N GLN A 5 -8.39 -12.86 6.14
CA GLN A 5 -7.70 -14.10 6.51
C GLN A 5 -8.66 -15.29 6.65
N GLN A 6 -9.84 -15.06 7.24
CA GLN A 6 -10.86 -16.12 7.36
C GLN A 6 -11.32 -16.63 5.99
N ARG A 7 -11.62 -15.70 5.04
CA ARG A 7 -12.01 -16.07 3.67
C ARG A 7 -10.89 -16.78 2.93
N GLN A 8 -9.64 -16.34 3.12
CA GLN A 8 -8.47 -17.00 2.52
C GLN A 8 -8.32 -18.44 3.04
N SER A 9 -8.41 -18.65 4.36
CA SER A 9 -8.30 -19.99 4.96
C SER A 9 -9.43 -20.90 4.50
N ALA A 10 -10.67 -20.42 4.45
CA ALA A 10 -11.82 -21.19 3.97
C ALA A 10 -11.71 -21.58 2.49
N TRP A 11 -11.09 -20.72 1.66
CA TRP A 11 -10.81 -21.07 0.28
C TRP A 11 -9.64 -22.05 0.15
N GLN A 12 -8.60 -21.93 0.98
CA GLN A 12 -7.49 -22.88 1.02
C GLN A 12 -7.93 -24.28 1.46
N SER A 13 -8.89 -24.37 2.40
CA SER A 13 -9.46 -25.63 2.90
C SER A 13 -10.58 -26.23 2.02
N ASP A 14 -10.85 -25.65 0.86
CA ASP A 14 -11.95 -26.04 -0.05
C ASP A 14 -13.39 -25.84 0.49
N GLU A 15 -13.55 -25.14 1.62
CA GLU A 15 -14.89 -24.72 2.11
C GLU A 15 -15.53 -23.71 1.15
N LEU A 16 -14.72 -22.83 0.55
CA LEU A 16 -15.12 -21.90 -0.51
C LEU A 16 -14.56 -22.34 -1.84
N ARG A 17 -15.42 -22.56 -2.81
CA ARG A 17 -15.03 -23.00 -4.17
C ARG A 17 -14.50 -21.86 -5.03
N ILE A 18 -14.96 -20.63 -4.80
CA ILE A 18 -14.66 -19.47 -5.64
C ILE A 18 -14.04 -18.38 -4.78
N MET A 19 -12.94 -17.81 -5.28
CA MET A 19 -12.29 -16.65 -4.69
C MET A 19 -12.28 -15.50 -5.70
N VAL A 20 -12.90 -14.38 -5.34
CA VAL A 20 -12.77 -13.11 -6.08
C VAL A 20 -11.81 -12.21 -5.31
N CYS A 21 -10.74 -11.81 -5.98
CA CYS A 21 -9.66 -11.08 -5.33
C CYS A 21 -8.96 -10.12 -6.30
N THR A 22 -8.17 -9.22 -5.76
CA THR A 22 -7.23 -8.39 -6.52
C THR A 22 -5.89 -9.09 -6.67
N THR A 23 -5.00 -8.55 -7.51
CA THR A 23 -3.61 -9.01 -7.71
C THR A 23 -2.84 -9.16 -6.40
N ALA A 24 -3.12 -8.31 -5.40
CA ALA A 24 -2.51 -8.36 -4.07
C ALA A 24 -2.79 -9.67 -3.29
N PHE A 25 -3.84 -10.40 -3.64
CA PHE A 25 -4.19 -11.68 -2.98
C PHE A 25 -3.18 -12.79 -3.28
N GLY A 26 -2.38 -12.64 -4.28
CA GLY A 26 -1.59 -13.74 -4.84
C GLY A 26 -0.21 -13.97 -4.28
N MET A 27 0.39 -13.04 -3.58
CA MET A 27 1.75 -13.22 -3.05
C MET A 27 1.74 -14.21 -1.88
N GLY A 28 2.45 -15.35 -2.05
CA GLY A 28 2.59 -16.36 -1.00
C GLY A 28 1.42 -17.33 -0.86
N ILE A 29 0.46 -17.38 -1.79
CA ILE A 29 -0.60 -18.38 -1.79
C ILE A 29 -0.17 -19.56 -2.65
N ASP A 30 -0.06 -20.72 -2.00
CA ASP A 30 0.16 -21.98 -2.62
C ASP A 30 -1.08 -22.87 -2.46
N LYS A 31 -1.81 -23.09 -3.56
CA LYS A 31 -2.97 -23.97 -3.64
C LYS A 31 -2.89 -24.73 -4.96
N ASP A 32 -2.74 -26.04 -4.86
CA ASP A 32 -2.42 -26.89 -6.01
C ASP A 32 -3.62 -27.14 -6.93
N ASN A 33 -4.82 -27.20 -6.35
CA ASN A 33 -6.02 -27.66 -7.04
C ASN A 33 -6.87 -26.54 -7.66
N VAL A 34 -6.27 -25.39 -8.01
CA VAL A 34 -6.96 -24.34 -8.76
C VAL A 34 -7.23 -24.82 -10.18
N ARG A 35 -8.51 -24.93 -10.57
CA ARG A 35 -8.92 -25.44 -11.88
C ARG A 35 -9.18 -24.36 -12.90
N LEU A 36 -9.46 -23.14 -12.44
CA LEU A 36 -9.86 -22.06 -13.31
C LEU A 36 -9.38 -20.71 -12.73
N VAL A 37 -8.68 -19.96 -13.56
CA VAL A 37 -8.36 -18.54 -13.31
C VAL A 37 -9.07 -17.72 -14.37
N ILE A 38 -9.85 -16.73 -13.96
CA ILE A 38 -10.58 -15.84 -14.87
C ILE A 38 -10.09 -14.41 -14.66
N HIS A 39 -9.65 -13.78 -15.74
CA HIS A 39 -9.34 -12.35 -15.79
C HIS A 39 -10.52 -11.63 -16.46
N PRO A 40 -11.35 -10.90 -15.69
CA PRO A 40 -12.46 -10.13 -16.28
C PRO A 40 -12.00 -8.87 -17.01
N ILE A 41 -10.76 -8.45 -16.81
CA ILE A 41 -10.07 -7.35 -17.48
C ILE A 41 -8.63 -7.80 -17.72
N ALA A 42 -8.06 -7.41 -18.85
CA ALA A 42 -6.68 -7.74 -19.17
C ALA A 42 -5.71 -7.18 -18.11
N PRO A 43 -4.74 -7.99 -17.63
CA PRO A 43 -3.63 -7.50 -16.83
C PRO A 43 -2.79 -6.48 -17.61
N PHE A 44 -2.05 -5.63 -16.89
CA PHE A 44 -1.23 -4.58 -17.48
C PHE A 44 0.00 -5.08 -18.25
N SER A 45 0.38 -6.31 -18.03
CA SER A 45 1.59 -6.85 -18.64
C SER A 45 1.53 -8.37 -18.76
N PRO A 46 2.31 -8.96 -19.70
CA PRO A 46 2.45 -10.41 -19.81
C PRO A 46 2.98 -11.06 -18.53
N GLU A 47 3.85 -10.38 -17.76
CA GLU A 47 4.38 -10.86 -16.48
C GLU A 47 3.26 -11.02 -15.44
N SER A 48 2.40 -10.00 -15.33
CA SER A 48 1.26 -10.06 -14.41
C SER A 48 0.30 -11.19 -14.81
N TYR A 49 0.00 -11.29 -16.11
CA TYR A 49 -0.82 -12.39 -16.64
C TYR A 49 -0.23 -13.75 -16.32
N TYR A 50 1.07 -13.95 -16.58
CA TYR A 50 1.77 -15.21 -16.33
C TYR A 50 1.76 -15.60 -14.84
N GLN A 51 2.01 -14.66 -13.95
CA GLN A 51 1.98 -14.88 -12.50
C GLN A 51 0.58 -15.26 -12.01
N GLU A 52 -0.46 -14.66 -12.56
CA GLU A 52 -1.85 -14.88 -12.16
C GLU A 52 -2.39 -16.17 -12.79
N ALA A 53 -2.23 -16.36 -14.08
CA ALA A 53 -2.63 -17.58 -14.81
C ALA A 53 -1.89 -18.81 -14.32
N GLY A 54 -0.60 -18.69 -13.99
CA GLY A 54 0.26 -19.76 -13.45
C GLY A 54 -0.14 -20.27 -12.06
N ARG A 55 -1.21 -19.73 -11.45
CA ARG A 55 -1.83 -20.33 -10.25
C ARG A 55 -2.69 -21.52 -10.54
N ALA A 56 -3.14 -21.68 -11.79
CA ALA A 56 -3.94 -22.82 -12.21
C ALA A 56 -3.07 -24.07 -12.43
N GLY A 57 -3.52 -25.22 -11.94
CA GLY A 57 -2.97 -26.53 -12.28
C GLY A 57 -1.59 -26.85 -11.71
N ARG A 58 -1.21 -26.33 -10.56
CA ARG A 58 0.09 -26.64 -9.92
C ARG A 58 0.25 -28.13 -9.57
N ASP A 59 -0.84 -28.87 -9.46
CA ASP A 59 -0.84 -30.32 -9.27
C ASP A 59 -0.67 -31.11 -10.59
N GLY A 60 -0.38 -30.42 -11.70
CA GLY A 60 -0.20 -31.03 -13.02
C GLY A 60 -1.49 -31.47 -13.71
N LYS A 61 -2.66 -31.25 -13.12
CA LYS A 61 -3.94 -31.58 -13.73
C LYS A 61 -4.42 -30.46 -14.65
N GLN A 62 -5.23 -30.86 -15.64
CA GLN A 62 -5.82 -29.94 -16.59
C GLN A 62 -6.55 -28.77 -15.87
N SER A 63 -6.21 -27.56 -16.26
CA SER A 63 -6.74 -26.33 -15.70
C SER A 63 -6.81 -25.26 -16.80
N TYR A 64 -7.60 -24.24 -16.56
CA TYR A 64 -7.87 -23.20 -17.58
C TYR A 64 -7.53 -21.84 -17.05
N ALA A 65 -6.86 -21.03 -17.85
CA ALA A 65 -6.75 -19.59 -17.69
C ALA A 65 -7.60 -18.94 -18.77
N VAL A 66 -8.60 -18.17 -18.35
CA VAL A 66 -9.56 -17.51 -19.23
C VAL A 66 -9.41 -16.01 -19.06
N LEU A 67 -9.23 -15.30 -20.16
CA LEU A 67 -9.20 -13.85 -20.20
C LEU A 67 -10.40 -13.38 -20.99
N LEU A 68 -11.22 -12.55 -20.36
CA LEU A 68 -12.32 -11.84 -21.03
C LEU A 68 -11.75 -10.52 -21.54
N TYR A 69 -12.03 -10.22 -22.80
CA TYR A 69 -11.48 -9.03 -23.44
C TYR A 69 -12.46 -8.45 -24.44
N THR A 70 -12.75 -7.18 -24.27
CA THR A 70 -13.56 -6.38 -25.20
C THR A 70 -12.64 -5.38 -25.88
N PRO A 71 -12.28 -5.58 -27.15
CA PRO A 71 -11.49 -4.60 -27.88
C PRO A 71 -12.11 -3.21 -27.77
N GLN A 72 -11.33 -2.17 -27.83
CA GLN A 72 -11.68 -0.77 -27.64
C GLN A 72 -12.03 -0.38 -26.19
N GLU A 73 -13.00 -1.03 -25.53
CA GLU A 73 -13.39 -0.67 -24.15
C GLU A 73 -12.27 -0.95 -23.15
N ASP A 74 -11.69 -2.14 -23.19
CA ASP A 74 -10.60 -2.52 -22.29
C ASP A 74 -9.32 -1.74 -22.58
N GLU A 75 -9.00 -1.52 -23.85
CA GLU A 75 -7.81 -0.74 -24.24
C GLU A 75 -7.93 0.72 -23.84
N GLU A 76 -9.10 1.32 -24.03
CA GLU A 76 -9.36 2.68 -23.60
C GLU A 76 -9.28 2.80 -22.06
N TYR A 77 -9.87 1.83 -21.35
CA TYR A 77 -9.82 1.78 -19.90
C TYR A 77 -8.37 1.64 -19.38
N LEU A 78 -7.60 0.68 -19.90
CA LEU A 78 -6.22 0.43 -19.51
C LEU A 78 -5.31 1.62 -19.83
N SER A 79 -5.49 2.25 -21.01
CA SER A 79 -4.77 3.46 -21.37
C SER A 79 -5.07 4.64 -20.43
N LYS A 80 -6.35 4.83 -20.08
CA LYS A 80 -6.74 5.86 -19.08
C LYS A 80 -6.13 5.57 -17.71
N LEU A 81 -6.07 4.31 -17.31
CA LEU A 81 -5.53 3.91 -16.02
C LEU A 81 -4.02 4.17 -15.96
N ILE A 82 -3.24 3.85 -16.99
CA ILE A 82 -1.82 4.23 -17.08
C ILE A 82 -1.64 5.75 -16.97
N LYS A 83 -2.39 6.52 -17.75
CA LYS A 83 -2.33 7.99 -17.68
C LYS A 83 -2.69 8.53 -16.30
N SER A 84 -3.54 7.85 -15.56
CA SER A 84 -3.88 8.26 -14.20
C SER A 84 -2.75 8.07 -13.19
N HIS A 85 -1.83 7.12 -13.44
CA HIS A 85 -0.63 6.91 -12.65
C HIS A 85 0.51 7.89 -13.00
N TYR A 86 0.39 8.57 -14.13
CA TYR A 86 1.37 9.55 -14.61
C TYR A 86 0.68 10.87 -14.97
N PRO A 87 0.23 11.64 -13.95
CA PRO A 87 -0.33 12.96 -14.19
C PRO A 87 0.73 13.87 -14.85
N PRO A 88 0.32 14.82 -15.70
CA PRO A 88 1.27 15.72 -16.37
C PRO A 88 2.25 16.37 -15.39
N PRO A 89 3.52 16.60 -15.79
CA PRO A 89 4.54 17.21 -14.91
C PRO A 89 4.07 18.51 -14.26
N GLU A 90 3.30 19.33 -14.96
CA GLU A 90 2.73 20.57 -14.46
C GLU A 90 1.76 20.31 -13.29
N THR A 91 1.00 19.21 -13.36
CA THR A 91 0.12 18.78 -12.28
C THR A 91 0.91 18.34 -11.06
N VAL A 92 2.02 17.61 -11.25
CA VAL A 92 2.92 17.18 -10.17
C VAL A 92 3.53 18.41 -9.47
N VAL A 93 3.99 19.39 -10.25
CA VAL A 93 4.50 20.68 -9.72
C VAL A 93 3.40 21.43 -8.96
N GLN A 94 2.18 21.43 -9.47
CA GLN A 94 1.05 22.06 -8.79
C GLN A 94 0.76 21.38 -7.45
N ILE A 95 0.77 20.04 -7.39
CA ILE A 95 0.62 19.29 -6.13
C ILE A 95 1.74 19.65 -5.15
N TYR A 96 2.98 19.77 -5.61
CA TYR A 96 4.10 20.19 -4.76
C TYR A 96 3.87 21.58 -4.15
N ASN A 97 3.39 22.54 -4.93
CA ASN A 97 3.04 23.86 -4.43
C ASN A 97 1.92 23.79 -3.38
N TRP A 98 0.86 23.03 -3.67
CA TRP A 98 -0.26 22.83 -2.74
C TRP A 98 0.15 22.14 -1.44
N LEU A 99 1.10 21.18 -1.48
CA LEU A 99 1.66 20.59 -0.26
C LEU A 99 2.35 21.62 0.61
N GLY A 100 3.17 22.49 0.01
CA GLY A 100 3.81 23.56 0.75
C GLY A 100 2.82 24.54 1.37
N ASP A 101 1.74 24.87 0.67
CA ASP A 101 0.68 25.75 1.19
C ASP A 101 -0.20 25.06 2.23
N PHE A 102 -0.45 23.74 2.07
CA PHE A 102 -1.22 22.93 3.00
C PHE A 102 -0.51 22.81 4.35
N PHE A 103 0.78 22.55 4.32
CA PHE A 103 1.64 22.40 5.50
C PHE A 103 2.23 23.72 6.01
N GLN A 104 1.99 24.84 5.31
CA GLN A 104 2.54 26.17 5.62
C GLN A 104 4.08 26.19 5.66
N VAL A 105 4.71 25.42 4.79
CA VAL A 105 6.17 25.39 4.64
C VAL A 105 6.60 26.53 3.72
N ALA A 106 7.42 27.45 4.22
CA ALA A 106 7.94 28.55 3.41
C ALA A 106 8.98 28.03 2.37
N VAL A 107 9.12 28.77 1.25
CA VAL A 107 10.19 28.53 0.29
C VAL A 107 11.55 28.71 1.00
N GLU A 108 12.56 27.91 0.61
CA GLU A 108 13.89 27.86 1.22
C GLU A 108 13.91 27.36 2.67
N SER A 109 12.83 26.66 3.10
CA SER A 109 12.74 26.06 4.42
C SER A 109 12.22 24.62 4.35
N GLY A 110 12.05 23.99 5.49
CA GLY A 110 11.34 22.70 5.63
C GLY A 110 12.19 21.46 5.50
N THR A 111 13.50 21.54 5.26
CA THR A 111 14.37 20.34 5.21
C THR A 111 14.22 19.49 6.47
N GLY A 112 13.90 18.20 6.29
CA GLY A 112 13.72 17.26 7.39
C GLY A 112 12.41 17.43 8.18
N SER A 113 11.55 18.38 7.80
CA SER A 113 10.27 18.59 8.50
C SER A 113 9.26 17.51 8.15
N TYR A 114 8.57 17.01 9.20
CA TYR A 114 7.53 16.00 9.11
C TYR A 114 6.15 16.63 9.15
N HIS A 115 5.31 16.27 8.20
CA HIS A 115 3.96 16.80 8.11
C HIS A 115 2.96 15.67 7.96
N GLU A 116 1.94 15.66 8.82
CA GLU A 116 0.81 14.76 8.68
C GLU A 116 -0.02 15.14 7.47
N LEU A 117 -0.20 14.22 6.55
CA LEU A 117 -1.07 14.38 5.40
C LEU A 117 -2.40 13.68 5.67
N LEU A 118 -3.47 14.46 5.73
CA LEU A 118 -4.83 13.95 5.72
C LEU A 118 -5.35 14.02 4.28
N PRO A 119 -5.31 12.92 3.51
CA PRO A 119 -5.62 12.95 2.07
C PRO A 119 -7.01 13.48 1.79
N TYR A 120 -8.00 13.14 2.63
CA TYR A 120 -9.37 13.63 2.47
C TYR A 120 -9.45 15.16 2.56
N ASP A 121 -8.78 15.80 3.52
CA ASP A 121 -8.80 17.25 3.69
C ASP A 121 -8.05 17.94 2.57
N PHE A 122 -6.93 17.34 2.12
CA PHE A 122 -6.17 17.85 0.97
C PHE A 122 -7.01 17.85 -0.31
N ILE A 123 -7.62 16.68 -0.66
CA ILE A 123 -8.44 16.57 -1.89
C ILE A 123 -9.67 17.47 -1.84
N LYS A 124 -10.27 17.64 -0.66
CA LYS A 124 -11.40 18.57 -0.46
C LYS A 124 -10.99 20.03 -0.66
N ARG A 125 -9.82 20.42 -0.15
CA ARG A 125 -9.32 21.79 -0.26
C ARG A 125 -8.93 22.18 -1.68
N TYR A 126 -8.26 21.27 -2.41
CA TYR A 126 -7.70 21.57 -3.73
C TYR A 126 -8.47 20.94 -4.89
N HIS A 127 -9.58 20.27 -4.62
CA HIS A 127 -10.41 19.58 -5.62
C HIS A 127 -9.61 18.61 -6.51
N CYS A 128 -8.60 17.95 -5.92
CA CYS A 128 -7.69 17.06 -6.59
C CYS A 128 -8.15 15.60 -6.37
N PRO A 129 -8.28 14.77 -7.42
CA PRO A 129 -8.59 13.35 -7.25
C PRO A 129 -7.50 12.62 -6.45
N LEU A 130 -7.89 11.68 -5.58
CA LEU A 130 -6.96 10.94 -4.72
C LEU A 130 -5.86 10.22 -5.50
N PHE A 131 -6.21 9.62 -6.65
CA PHE A 131 -5.23 8.92 -7.48
C PHE A 131 -4.18 9.88 -8.08
N VAL A 132 -4.56 11.11 -8.44
CA VAL A 132 -3.62 12.15 -8.92
C VAL A 132 -2.68 12.58 -7.79
N LEU A 133 -3.22 12.78 -6.58
CA LEU A 133 -2.40 13.09 -5.40
C LEU A 133 -1.36 12.00 -5.16
N ARG A 134 -1.79 10.73 -5.06
CA ARG A 134 -0.88 9.59 -4.80
C ARG A 134 0.17 9.41 -5.88
N ALA A 135 -0.22 9.51 -7.16
CA ALA A 135 0.70 9.44 -8.28
C ALA A 135 1.75 10.57 -8.24
N SER A 136 1.30 11.80 -7.95
CA SER A 136 2.21 12.94 -7.82
C SER A 136 3.15 12.82 -6.64
N LEU A 137 2.68 12.34 -5.48
CA LEU A 137 3.53 12.06 -4.31
C LEU A 137 4.62 11.04 -4.66
N LYS A 138 4.27 9.94 -5.36
CA LYS A 138 5.23 8.95 -5.83
C LYS A 138 6.30 9.56 -6.73
N ILE A 139 5.91 10.38 -7.70
CA ILE A 139 6.84 11.05 -8.63
C ILE A 139 7.75 12.02 -7.87
N LEU A 140 7.20 12.81 -6.95
CA LEU A 140 7.98 13.73 -6.11
C LEU A 140 8.97 13.01 -5.19
N CYS A 141 8.60 11.83 -4.65
CA CYS A 141 9.52 10.97 -3.90
C CYS A 141 10.68 10.48 -4.76
N LEU A 142 10.38 9.94 -5.94
CA LEU A 142 11.39 9.46 -6.87
C LEU A 142 12.30 10.60 -7.37
N SER A 143 11.76 11.82 -7.47
CA SER A 143 12.50 13.03 -7.85
C SER A 143 13.31 13.64 -6.69
N GLY A 144 13.22 13.07 -5.47
CA GLY A 144 14.03 13.47 -4.33
C GLY A 144 13.56 14.74 -3.60
N TYR A 145 12.33 15.20 -3.83
CA TYR A 145 11.80 16.38 -3.14
C TYR A 145 11.20 16.07 -1.77
N ILE A 146 10.57 14.90 -1.66
CA ILE A 146 9.89 14.46 -0.44
C ILE A 146 10.09 12.97 -0.22
N GLU A 147 9.86 12.50 1.01
CA GLU A 147 9.47 11.14 1.31
C GLU A 147 7.98 11.09 1.65
N TYR A 148 7.28 10.06 1.19
CA TYR A 148 5.89 9.82 1.52
C TYR A 148 5.76 8.45 2.19
N LYS A 149 5.14 8.43 3.37
CA LYS A 149 4.91 7.23 4.18
C LYS A 149 3.40 7.06 4.35
N GLU A 150 2.84 6.13 3.59
CA GLU A 150 1.42 5.77 3.67
C GLU A 150 1.15 4.89 4.89
N ASP A 151 0.04 5.14 5.60
CA ASP A 151 -0.40 4.38 6.78
C ASP A 151 0.72 4.20 7.83
N TYR A 152 1.56 5.22 8.00
CA TYR A 152 2.64 5.19 8.96
C TYR A 152 2.09 5.18 10.39
N HIS A 153 2.48 4.19 11.17
CA HIS A 153 2.12 4.10 12.57
C HIS A 153 3.11 4.90 13.40
N MET A 154 2.72 6.09 13.83
CA MET A 154 3.45 6.77 14.91
C MET A 154 3.12 6.08 16.22
N ALA A 155 4.16 5.61 16.92
CA ALA A 155 4.00 5.04 18.26
C ALA A 155 3.41 6.10 19.20
N SER A 156 2.57 5.64 20.13
CA SER A 156 2.11 6.47 21.25
C SER A 156 3.28 7.00 22.06
N ARG A 157 3.18 8.20 22.55
CA ARG A 157 4.21 8.80 23.42
C ARG A 157 3.60 9.40 24.68
N LEU A 158 4.37 9.34 25.75
CA LEU A 158 3.92 9.73 27.07
C LEU A 158 5.04 10.44 27.84
N LEU A 159 4.67 11.47 28.60
CA LEU A 159 5.49 12.23 29.52
C LEU A 159 4.76 12.36 30.85
N PHE A 160 5.38 12.09 31.99
CA PHE A 160 4.81 12.45 33.27
C PHE A 160 4.94 13.97 33.51
N THR A 161 3.82 14.60 33.80
CA THR A 161 3.73 16.07 34.05
C THR A 161 3.88 16.43 35.53
N ILE A 162 3.78 15.44 36.41
CA ILE A 162 4.01 15.58 37.85
C ILE A 162 5.34 14.92 38.24
N ASN A 163 5.93 15.36 39.32
CA ASN A 163 7.18 14.75 39.79
C ASN A 163 6.95 13.38 40.45
N ARG A 164 8.04 12.62 40.64
CA ARG A 164 7.96 11.26 41.16
C ARG A 164 7.36 11.17 42.56
N HIS A 165 7.57 12.18 43.40
CA HIS A 165 7.06 12.19 44.78
C HIS A 165 5.55 12.40 44.80
N ASP A 166 5.04 13.35 44.00
CA ASP A 166 3.62 13.63 43.89
C ASP A 166 2.86 12.45 43.25
N LEU A 167 3.50 11.71 42.32
CA LEU A 167 2.93 10.53 41.71
C LEU A 167 2.55 9.46 42.71
N TYR A 168 3.42 9.17 43.69
CA TYR A 168 3.14 8.20 44.76
C TYR A 168 2.03 8.65 45.69
N THR A 169 1.87 9.95 45.89
CA THR A 169 0.84 10.52 46.74
C THR A 169 -0.53 10.54 46.03
N PHE A 170 -0.54 10.70 44.74
CA PHE A 170 -1.74 10.83 43.91
C PHE A 170 -2.59 9.55 43.92
N PHE A 171 -1.98 8.36 43.90
CA PHE A 171 -2.68 7.09 43.77
C PHE A 171 -2.93 6.37 45.09
N THR A 172 -2.67 6.99 46.25
CA THR A 172 -2.79 6.35 47.56
C THR A 172 -4.25 6.10 48.03
N GLU A 173 -5.26 6.56 47.28
CA GLU A 173 -6.68 6.41 47.63
C GLU A 173 -7.52 5.71 46.54
N GLY A 174 -7.26 4.40 46.30
CA GLY A 174 -8.36 3.57 45.81
C GLY A 174 -8.43 3.20 44.34
N GLU A 175 -7.36 3.32 43.55
CA GLU A 175 -7.40 2.90 42.12
C GLU A 175 -6.22 1.95 41.75
N GLU A 176 -6.17 0.76 42.35
CA GLU A 176 -5.12 -0.28 42.13
C GLU A 176 -4.80 -0.54 40.64
N LYS A 177 -5.77 -0.44 39.74
CA LYS A 177 -5.56 -0.65 38.29
C LYS A 177 -4.63 0.39 37.64
N TYR A 178 -4.54 1.61 38.19
CA TYR A 178 -3.62 2.65 37.71
C TYR A 178 -2.22 2.48 38.32
N ASP A 179 -2.12 1.94 39.52
CA ASP A 179 -0.83 1.66 40.17
C ASP A 179 -0.03 0.67 39.30
N ASP A 180 -0.65 -0.41 38.87
CA ASP A 180 -0.04 -1.40 37.98
C ASP A 180 0.44 -0.78 36.64
N LEU A 181 -0.37 0.11 36.06
CA LEU A 181 0.01 0.81 34.83
C LEU A 181 1.19 1.75 35.06
N VAL A 182 1.15 2.54 36.13
CA VAL A 182 2.23 3.47 36.47
C VAL A 182 3.53 2.72 36.76
N GLU A 183 3.47 1.66 37.57
CA GLU A 183 4.63 0.85 37.86
C GLU A 183 5.24 0.24 36.60
N LEU A 184 4.40 -0.27 35.72
CA LEU A 184 4.82 -0.84 34.44
C LEU A 184 5.46 0.23 33.51
N LEU A 185 4.91 1.44 33.44
CA LEU A 185 5.49 2.54 32.69
C LEU A 185 6.86 2.94 33.23
N LEU A 186 6.97 3.09 34.53
CA LEU A 186 8.25 3.46 35.19
C LEU A 186 9.36 2.40 35.08
N ARG A 187 8.97 1.13 34.99
CA ARG A 187 9.93 0.02 34.79
C ARG A 187 10.33 -0.16 33.33
N SER A 188 9.47 0.26 32.40
CA SER A 188 9.67 -0.05 30.98
C SER A 188 10.34 1.09 30.22
N TYR A 189 10.22 2.34 30.68
CA TYR A 189 10.65 3.51 29.93
C TYR A 189 11.51 4.46 30.79
N GLU A 190 12.75 4.65 30.37
CA GLU A 190 13.66 5.61 30.97
C GLU A 190 13.36 7.03 30.52
N GLY A 191 13.70 8.04 31.32
CA GLY A 191 13.56 9.45 30.96
C GLY A 191 12.13 9.99 30.90
N ILE A 192 11.12 9.19 31.20
CA ILE A 192 9.69 9.49 31.05
C ILE A 192 9.17 10.70 31.87
N PHE A 193 9.98 11.26 32.76
CA PHE A 193 9.69 12.51 33.50
C PHE A 193 10.33 13.74 32.88
N THR A 194 11.26 13.57 31.95
CA THR A 194 12.05 14.69 31.38
C THR A 194 11.78 14.90 29.90
N GLU A 195 11.42 13.83 29.19
CA GLU A 195 11.11 13.85 27.76
C GLU A 195 10.04 12.81 27.41
N TYR A 196 9.42 12.97 26.25
CA TYR A 196 8.43 12.01 25.78
C TYR A 196 9.07 10.65 25.48
N ALA A 197 8.65 9.62 26.22
CA ALA A 197 8.97 8.25 25.89
C ALA A 197 7.96 7.69 24.87
N PHE A 198 8.45 7.01 23.83
CA PHE A 198 7.60 6.23 22.96
C PHE A 198 7.18 4.94 23.65
N ILE A 199 5.88 4.71 23.76
CA ILE A 199 5.31 3.57 24.47
C ILE A 199 4.73 2.53 23.50
N ASP A 200 4.92 1.25 23.84
CA ASP A 200 4.29 0.11 23.17
C ASP A 200 3.02 -0.29 23.91
N GLU A 201 1.87 0.23 23.44
CA GLU A 201 0.58 -0.11 24.04
C GLU A 201 0.24 -1.60 23.95
N SER A 202 0.77 -2.32 22.97
CA SER A 202 0.55 -3.76 22.81
C SER A 202 1.24 -4.54 23.94
N MET A 203 2.47 -4.15 24.26
CA MET A 203 3.23 -4.69 25.39
C MET A 203 2.54 -4.36 26.74
N LEU A 204 2.14 -3.11 26.93
CA LEU A 204 1.44 -2.66 28.14
C LEU A 204 0.14 -3.46 28.36
N ARG A 205 -0.70 -3.59 27.32
CA ARG A 205 -1.94 -4.39 27.37
C ARG A 205 -1.68 -5.85 27.75
N SER A 206 -0.68 -6.45 27.11
CA SER A 206 -0.34 -7.86 27.33
C SER A 206 0.06 -8.11 28.78
N LYS A 207 0.83 -7.20 29.37
CA LYS A 207 1.29 -7.33 30.77
C LYS A 207 0.21 -7.02 31.80
N LEU A 208 -0.68 -6.08 31.50
CA LEU A 208 -1.79 -5.70 32.38
C LEU A 208 -3.04 -6.59 32.22
N GLY A 209 -3.10 -7.40 31.16
CA GLY A 209 -4.28 -8.24 30.87
C GLY A 209 -5.53 -7.45 30.50
N VAL A 210 -5.38 -6.25 29.91
CA VAL A 210 -6.49 -5.36 29.56
C VAL A 210 -6.76 -5.30 28.05
N LEU A 211 -7.99 -4.94 27.67
CA LEU A 211 -8.36 -4.72 26.28
C LEU A 211 -7.80 -3.39 25.76
N PRO A 212 -7.67 -3.22 24.42
CA PRO A 212 -7.16 -1.97 23.81
C PRO A 212 -7.89 -0.71 24.30
N ASP A 213 -9.21 -0.75 24.26
CA ASP A 213 -10.05 0.38 24.68
C ASP A 213 -9.90 0.69 26.18
N GLN A 214 -9.68 -0.31 27.00
CA GLN A 214 -9.46 -0.11 28.44
C GLN A 214 -8.14 0.62 28.72
N LEU A 215 -7.03 0.18 28.10
CA LEU A 215 -5.76 0.90 28.23
C LEU A 215 -5.86 2.34 27.73
N TYR A 216 -6.47 2.52 26.56
CA TYR A 216 -6.68 3.87 26.00
C TYR A 216 -7.45 4.77 26.96
N GLN A 217 -8.57 4.29 27.54
CA GLN A 217 -9.34 5.06 28.52
C GLN A 217 -8.54 5.35 29.79
N MET A 218 -7.72 4.42 30.27
CA MET A 218 -6.83 4.66 31.41
C MET A 218 -5.83 5.78 31.14
N LEU A 219 -5.17 5.77 29.98
CA LEU A 219 -4.20 6.80 29.58
C LEU A 219 -4.88 8.17 29.39
N ILE A 220 -6.06 8.21 28.75
CA ILE A 220 -6.82 9.45 28.62
C ILE A 220 -7.27 10.00 29.98
N GLN A 221 -7.66 9.13 30.91
CA GLN A 221 -8.07 9.56 32.23
C GLN A 221 -6.90 10.14 33.03
N MET A 222 -5.73 9.50 33.00
CA MET A 222 -4.50 10.01 33.62
C MET A 222 -4.09 11.38 33.02
N ARG A 223 -4.27 11.56 31.70
CA ARG A 223 -4.08 12.85 31.04
C ARG A 223 -5.06 13.92 31.55
N ARG A 224 -6.35 13.58 31.70
CA ARG A 224 -7.36 14.48 32.27
C ARG A 224 -7.05 14.89 33.71
N TRP A 225 -6.46 14.01 34.49
CA TRP A 225 -6.01 14.32 35.84
C TRP A 225 -4.75 15.18 35.87
N GLY A 226 -4.11 15.41 34.73
CA GLY A 226 -2.85 16.15 34.64
C GLY A 226 -1.64 15.38 35.18
N VAL A 227 -1.71 14.06 35.30
CA VAL A 227 -0.61 13.20 35.75
C VAL A 227 0.37 12.94 34.61
N ILE A 228 -0.13 12.79 33.42
CA ILE A 228 0.65 12.55 32.20
C ILE A 228 0.21 13.48 31.07
N ASP A 229 1.12 13.78 30.16
CA ASP A 229 0.78 14.20 28.82
C ASP A 229 0.95 13.00 27.88
N TYR A 230 -0.17 12.52 27.36
CA TYR A 230 -0.26 11.35 26.50
C TYR A 230 -0.71 11.74 25.11
N VAL A 231 0.07 11.38 24.11
CA VAL A 231 -0.26 11.54 22.69
C VAL A 231 -0.46 10.12 22.13
N PRO A 232 -1.70 9.76 21.78
CA PRO A 232 -2.00 8.45 21.24
C PRO A 232 -1.30 8.25 19.89
N GLY A 233 -0.88 7.02 19.65
CA GLY A 233 -0.37 6.62 18.33
C GLY A 233 -1.45 6.78 17.28
N GLN A 234 -1.07 7.35 16.16
CA GLN A 234 -1.95 7.55 15.02
C GLN A 234 -1.40 6.83 13.81
N ARG A 235 -2.32 6.31 12.99
CA ARG A 235 -2.02 5.88 11.65
C ARG A 235 -2.42 6.98 10.71
N SER A 236 -1.46 7.58 10.08
CA SER A 236 -1.67 8.67 9.14
C SER A 236 -0.63 8.61 8.03
N ASP A 237 -0.93 9.23 6.93
CA ASP A 237 0.04 9.47 5.89
C ASP A 237 0.95 10.63 6.31
N TYR A 238 2.25 10.51 6.03
CA TYR A 238 3.24 11.55 6.34
C TYR A 238 4.04 11.91 5.10
N VAL A 239 4.28 13.21 4.98
CA VAL A 239 5.20 13.80 4.00
C VAL A 239 6.38 14.41 4.75
N VAL A 240 7.59 14.06 4.32
CA VAL A 240 8.84 14.63 4.84
C VAL A 240 9.54 15.35 3.71
N TYR A 241 9.91 16.62 3.90
CA TYR A 241 10.73 17.32 2.93
C TYR A 241 12.18 16.87 3.04
N THR A 242 12.71 16.26 1.99
CA THR A 242 14.11 15.75 1.96
C THR A 242 15.12 16.86 1.72
N GLN A 243 14.67 17.97 1.16
CA GLN A 243 15.44 19.18 0.90
C GLN A 243 14.62 20.43 1.19
N GLN A 244 15.21 21.60 1.11
CA GLN A 244 14.47 22.86 1.23
C GLN A 244 13.38 22.95 0.16
N ARG A 245 12.21 23.45 0.55
CA ARG A 245 11.15 23.72 -0.42
C ARG A 245 11.62 24.76 -1.44
N VAL A 246 11.65 24.35 -2.70
CA VAL A 246 11.99 25.24 -3.82
C VAL A 246 10.74 25.87 -4.42
N PRO A 247 10.83 27.04 -5.08
CA PRO A 247 9.71 27.57 -5.87
C PRO A 247 9.25 26.57 -6.94
N GLY A 248 7.95 26.47 -7.19
CA GLY A 248 7.42 25.50 -8.18
C GLY A 248 8.06 25.60 -9.57
N ARG A 249 8.43 26.81 -10.02
CA ARG A 249 9.17 27.03 -11.28
C ARG A 249 10.55 26.38 -11.34
N GLU A 250 11.11 26.03 -10.19
CA GLU A 250 12.43 25.40 -10.03
C GLU A 250 12.34 23.90 -9.86
N VAL A 251 11.14 23.36 -9.61
CA VAL A 251 10.91 21.90 -9.52
C VAL A 251 11.19 21.27 -10.87
N ARG A 252 12.07 20.30 -10.88
CA ARG A 252 12.44 19.52 -12.07
C ARG A 252 12.10 18.05 -11.84
N ILE A 253 11.30 17.49 -12.72
CA ILE A 253 11.01 16.06 -12.74
C ILE A 253 11.92 15.45 -13.80
N PRO A 254 12.87 14.61 -13.40
CA PRO A 254 13.79 13.99 -14.36
C PRO A 254 13.05 13.11 -15.36
N SER A 255 13.41 13.19 -16.65
CA SER A 255 12.76 12.40 -17.72
C SER A 255 12.89 10.89 -17.49
N TYR A 256 13.98 10.42 -16.88
CA TYR A 256 14.13 9.01 -16.56
C TYR A 256 13.15 8.52 -15.47
N ILE A 257 12.61 9.42 -14.63
CA ILE A 257 11.59 9.10 -13.62
C ILE A 257 10.20 9.11 -14.24
N TYR A 258 9.93 10.05 -15.13
CA TYR A 258 8.60 10.23 -15.69
C TYR A 258 8.46 9.55 -17.05
N ASP A 259 9.21 10.01 -18.06
CA ASP A 259 9.04 9.57 -19.44
C ASP A 259 9.41 8.09 -19.62
N HIS A 260 10.55 7.66 -19.05
CA HIS A 260 11.01 6.26 -19.20
C HIS A 260 10.09 5.28 -18.47
N GLN A 261 9.59 5.63 -17.28
CA GLN A 261 8.67 4.75 -16.56
C GLN A 261 7.29 4.69 -17.24
N LEU A 262 6.78 5.83 -17.69
CA LEU A 262 5.54 5.90 -18.45
C LEU A 262 5.65 5.08 -19.75
N GLN A 263 6.73 5.27 -20.52
CA GLN A 263 6.96 4.51 -21.75
C GLN A 263 7.08 3.00 -21.45
N GLY A 264 7.80 2.63 -20.40
CA GLY A 264 7.91 1.23 -19.99
C GLY A 264 6.57 0.58 -19.62
N GLU A 265 5.64 1.33 -19.01
CA GLU A 265 4.29 0.80 -18.75
C GLU A 265 3.45 0.72 -20.03
N ILE A 266 3.56 1.70 -20.90
CA ILE A 266 2.89 1.68 -22.22
C ILE A 266 3.40 0.49 -23.05
N ASP A 267 4.71 0.25 -23.08
CA ASP A 267 5.30 -0.86 -23.84
C ASP A 267 4.83 -2.22 -23.29
N ARG A 268 4.78 -2.40 -21.97
CA ARG A 268 4.25 -3.64 -21.34
C ARG A 268 2.77 -3.86 -21.67
N LEU A 269 1.95 -2.79 -21.60
CA LEU A 269 0.55 -2.89 -21.99
C LEU A 269 0.40 -3.24 -23.47
N THR A 270 1.18 -2.62 -24.33
CA THR A 270 1.17 -2.91 -25.77
C THR A 270 1.49 -4.37 -26.02
N ARG A 271 2.54 -4.93 -25.37
CA ARG A 271 2.87 -6.35 -25.46
C ARG A 271 1.74 -7.26 -24.97
N MET A 272 1.02 -6.86 -23.91
CA MET A 272 -0.14 -7.62 -23.45
C MET A 272 -1.29 -7.60 -24.46
N ILE A 273 -1.57 -6.47 -25.06
CA ILE A 273 -2.59 -6.33 -26.12
C ILE A 273 -2.19 -7.15 -27.34
N ASP A 274 -0.94 -7.09 -27.79
CA ASP A 274 -0.42 -7.89 -28.89
C ASP A 274 -0.59 -9.39 -28.60
N TYR A 275 -0.27 -9.83 -27.37
CA TYR A 275 -0.50 -11.21 -26.94
C TYR A 275 -1.97 -11.63 -27.05
N ILE A 276 -2.88 -10.77 -26.60
CA ILE A 276 -4.33 -11.06 -26.64
C ILE A 276 -4.84 -11.16 -28.07
N ARG A 277 -4.40 -10.23 -28.93
CA ARG A 277 -4.86 -10.11 -30.32
C ARG A 277 -4.20 -11.09 -31.30
N CYS A 278 -3.11 -11.70 -30.88
CA CYS A 278 -2.39 -12.62 -31.77
C CYS A 278 -3.20 -13.87 -32.03
N ASP A 279 -3.62 -14.09 -33.29
CA ASP A 279 -4.40 -15.22 -33.74
C ASP A 279 -3.59 -16.21 -34.63
N ASP A 280 -2.28 -15.98 -34.77
CA ASP A 280 -1.40 -16.69 -35.72
C ASP A 280 -0.33 -17.55 -35.03
N ASP A 281 -0.24 -17.54 -33.70
CA ASP A 281 0.71 -18.42 -33.00
C ASP A 281 0.17 -18.95 -31.66
N CYS A 282 0.84 -19.97 -31.16
CA CYS A 282 0.56 -20.63 -29.89
C CYS A 282 0.75 -19.67 -28.70
N ARG A 283 -0.25 -19.54 -27.82
CA ARG A 283 -0.20 -18.68 -26.65
C ARG A 283 1.02 -18.91 -25.76
N VAL A 284 1.43 -20.17 -25.61
CA VAL A 284 2.61 -20.52 -24.81
C VAL A 284 3.90 -20.04 -25.50
N ARG A 285 3.99 -20.19 -26.82
CA ARG A 285 5.17 -19.72 -27.58
C ARG A 285 5.34 -18.22 -27.47
N ILE A 286 4.27 -17.45 -27.62
CA ILE A 286 4.31 -15.99 -27.52
C ILE A 286 4.79 -15.57 -26.11
N LEU A 287 4.30 -16.21 -25.05
CA LEU A 287 4.76 -15.92 -23.68
C LEU A 287 6.21 -16.31 -23.45
N MET A 288 6.64 -17.48 -23.93
CA MET A 288 8.02 -17.91 -23.77
C MET A 288 8.98 -17.00 -24.54
N ASP A 289 8.64 -16.62 -25.77
CA ASP A 289 9.39 -15.65 -26.57
C ASP A 289 9.52 -14.29 -25.84
N TYR A 290 8.42 -13.84 -25.25
CA TYR A 290 8.44 -12.62 -24.43
C TYR A 290 9.44 -12.68 -23.27
N PHE A 291 9.57 -13.85 -22.63
CA PHE A 291 10.53 -14.07 -21.53
C PHE A 291 11.93 -14.46 -22.02
N GLY A 292 12.16 -14.50 -23.33
CA GLY A 292 13.45 -14.87 -23.90
C GLY A 292 13.73 -16.39 -23.85
N GLU A 293 12.71 -17.21 -23.72
CA GLU A 293 12.78 -18.66 -23.73
C GLU A 293 12.29 -19.24 -25.05
N GLU A 294 12.91 -20.33 -25.52
CA GLU A 294 12.50 -21.02 -26.74
C GLU A 294 11.39 -22.04 -26.45
N ALA A 295 10.28 -21.95 -27.19
CA ALA A 295 9.23 -22.96 -27.21
C ALA A 295 9.18 -23.62 -28.61
N PRO A 296 9.91 -24.71 -28.82
CA PRO A 296 10.07 -25.29 -30.15
C PRO A 296 8.78 -25.85 -30.74
N LEU A 297 7.83 -26.26 -29.88
CA LEU A 297 6.57 -26.89 -30.32
C LEU A 297 5.37 -26.18 -29.77
N PRO A 298 4.25 -26.12 -30.56
CA PRO A 298 2.96 -25.64 -30.06
C PRO A 298 2.47 -26.47 -28.88
N CYS A 299 1.84 -25.80 -27.88
CA CYS A 299 1.41 -26.47 -26.64
C CYS A 299 0.29 -27.54 -26.86
N GLY A 300 -0.50 -27.43 -27.91
CA GLY A 300 -1.56 -28.39 -28.26
C GLY A 300 -2.88 -28.21 -27.49
N TYR A 301 -2.97 -27.26 -26.54
CA TYR A 301 -4.14 -27.09 -25.67
C TYR A 301 -4.62 -25.63 -25.48
N CYS A 302 -3.93 -24.63 -26.00
CA CYS A 302 -4.45 -23.27 -25.99
C CYS A 302 -5.52 -23.08 -27.09
N ASP A 303 -6.24 -21.97 -27.04
CA ASP A 303 -7.29 -21.59 -28.01
C ASP A 303 -6.80 -21.69 -29.46
N TYR A 304 -5.63 -21.09 -29.75
CA TYR A 304 -5.00 -21.18 -31.06
C TYR A 304 -4.72 -22.64 -31.49
N CYS A 305 -4.07 -23.43 -30.64
CA CYS A 305 -3.72 -24.81 -30.96
C CYS A 305 -4.96 -25.70 -31.12
N LEU A 306 -6.03 -25.45 -30.38
CA LEU A 306 -7.28 -26.20 -30.49
C LEU A 306 -8.05 -25.87 -31.76
N SER A 307 -8.09 -24.57 -32.16
CA SER A 307 -8.76 -24.15 -33.39
C SER A 307 -8.01 -24.53 -34.68
N HIS A 308 -6.67 -24.73 -34.58
CA HIS A 308 -5.81 -25.13 -35.70
C HIS A 308 -5.37 -26.60 -35.62
N LYS A 309 -6.04 -27.44 -34.85
CA LYS A 309 -5.90 -28.88 -34.97
C LYS A 309 -6.46 -29.29 -36.31
N SER A 310 -5.58 -29.30 -37.33
CA SER A 310 -5.86 -30.06 -38.55
C SER A 310 -6.10 -31.48 -38.16
N ASP A 311 -7.15 -32.08 -38.66
CA ASP A 311 -7.37 -33.52 -38.59
C ASP A 311 -6.08 -34.25 -39.03
N ARG A 312 -5.32 -34.76 -38.06
CA ARG A 312 -4.21 -35.68 -38.28
C ARG A 312 -4.65 -37.06 -37.91
#